data_d04adaef510528088f89b83abaeaa5f3
#
_entry.id   d04adaef510528088f89b83abaeaa5f3
#
_cell.length_a   1.000
_cell.length_b   1.000
_cell.length_c   1.000
_cell.angle_alpha   90.00
_cell.angle_beta   90.00
_cell.angle_gamma   90.00
#
_symmetry.space_group_name_H-M   'P 1'
#
loop_
_entity.id
_entity.type
_entity.pdbx_description
1 polymer ?
#
loop_
_entity_poly.entity_id
_entity_poly.type
_entity_poly.pdbx_seq_one_letter_code
_entity_poly.pdbx_strand_id
1 'polypeptide(L)'
;MNIPSNIITLIAGVAMTLISLWYGQNHGLLPIAASNDASEVDELFNFMMTIATGLFLLVEGVLVYSLIKFRRRKGDTTDGPPMEGNVPLEIVWTAIPTVIVFILSIYSFEIYNRMGGLDPMASGDSGPQMAYAHHHSQLVALDPNRQNVALGLGVSPDSQQGINPLEVKVNGIQYAWVFTYPETGIISGEIHVPINRPVALKMTAGDVIHAFWLPEFRIKQDVIPGRVTNLVFTPNKIGKYPVICAELCGAYHGGMKTQLYVDSEEDYQKWVQDNTIAMNNDIDESSVAANPVSSSDKDFLSPYANDLGVEAGTLGQLKSQS
;
A
#
# COMPACT_ATOMS: atom_id res chain seq x y z
N MET A 1 6.33 -16.94 -54.40
CA MET A 1 7.07 -17.81 -53.44
C MET A 1 6.12 -18.13 -52.29
N ASN A 2 5.71 -19.41 -52.14
CA ASN A 2 4.92 -19.81 -51.00
C ASN A 2 5.87 -20.00 -49.79
N ILE A 3 5.79 -19.11 -48.79
CA ILE A 3 6.56 -19.25 -47.55
C ILE A 3 6.04 -20.49 -46.82
N PRO A 4 6.89 -21.45 -46.44
CA PRO A 4 6.48 -22.62 -45.69
C PRO A 4 5.80 -22.22 -44.35
N SER A 5 4.73 -22.88 -44.00
CA SER A 5 3.95 -22.56 -42.78
C SER A 5 4.82 -22.57 -41.51
N ASN A 6 5.82 -23.43 -41.45
CA ASN A 6 6.76 -23.51 -40.32
C ASN A 6 7.56 -22.21 -40.11
N ILE A 7 7.95 -21.53 -41.22
CA ILE A 7 8.66 -20.25 -41.13
C ILE A 7 7.73 -19.16 -40.61
N ILE A 8 6.49 -19.12 -41.06
CA ILE A 8 5.48 -18.16 -40.59
C ILE A 8 5.23 -18.35 -39.08
N THR A 9 5.06 -19.59 -38.63
CA THR A 9 4.85 -19.89 -37.23
C THR A 9 6.06 -19.49 -36.39
N LEU A 10 7.27 -19.75 -36.87
CA LEU A 10 8.50 -19.34 -36.17
C LEU A 10 8.59 -17.82 -36.05
N ILE A 11 8.37 -17.10 -37.15
CA ILE A 11 8.41 -15.62 -37.16
C ILE A 11 7.34 -15.06 -36.18
N ALA A 12 6.12 -15.60 -36.22
CA ALA A 12 5.05 -15.19 -35.31
C ALA A 12 5.41 -15.46 -33.84
N GLY A 13 5.99 -16.61 -33.53
CA GLY A 13 6.45 -16.95 -32.19
C GLY A 13 7.55 -16.01 -31.69
N VAL A 14 8.56 -15.75 -32.53
CA VAL A 14 9.63 -14.78 -32.19
C VAL A 14 9.06 -13.38 -31.99
N ALA A 15 8.18 -12.92 -32.88
CA ALA A 15 7.56 -11.60 -32.76
C ALA A 15 6.74 -11.46 -31.47
N MET A 16 5.92 -12.46 -31.13
CA MET A 16 5.15 -12.47 -29.87
C MET A 16 6.06 -12.44 -28.65
N THR A 17 7.15 -13.20 -28.66
CA THR A 17 8.12 -13.20 -27.56
C THR A 17 8.78 -11.84 -27.39
N LEU A 18 9.24 -11.22 -28.49
CA LEU A 18 9.86 -9.90 -28.44
C LEU A 18 8.89 -8.80 -27.97
N ILE A 19 7.64 -8.84 -28.46
CA ILE A 19 6.59 -7.91 -28.01
C ILE A 19 6.31 -8.08 -26.53
N SER A 20 6.21 -9.32 -26.04
CA SER A 20 5.96 -9.63 -24.64
C SER A 20 7.08 -9.14 -23.73
N LEU A 21 8.33 -9.38 -24.11
CA LEU A 21 9.51 -8.90 -23.37
C LEU A 21 9.58 -7.37 -23.37
N TRP A 22 9.31 -6.74 -24.51
CA TRP A 22 9.31 -5.28 -24.61
C TRP A 22 8.20 -4.66 -23.77
N TYR A 23 6.96 -5.15 -23.87
CA TYR A 23 5.83 -4.61 -23.13
C TYR A 23 5.98 -4.85 -21.62
N GLY A 24 6.45 -6.02 -21.20
CA GLY A 24 6.70 -6.32 -19.79
C GLY A 24 7.68 -5.36 -19.11
N GLN A 25 8.57 -4.71 -19.87
CA GLN A 25 9.54 -3.74 -19.36
C GLN A 25 9.13 -2.27 -19.58
N ASN A 26 8.17 -1.98 -20.47
CA ASN A 26 7.86 -0.62 -20.94
C ASN A 26 6.37 -0.27 -20.88
N HIS A 27 5.62 -0.84 -19.96
CA HIS A 27 4.16 -0.66 -19.90
C HIS A 27 3.69 0.65 -19.25
N GLY A 28 4.47 1.31 -18.43
CA GLY A 28 4.08 2.55 -17.75
C GLY A 28 2.87 2.42 -16.80
N LEU A 29 2.52 1.22 -16.33
CA LEU A 29 1.35 0.96 -15.47
C LEU A 29 1.63 1.24 -13.99
N LEU A 30 2.90 1.22 -13.59
CA LEU A 30 3.30 1.43 -12.21
C LEU A 30 3.69 2.89 -11.96
N PRO A 31 3.31 3.47 -10.83
CA PRO A 31 3.84 4.75 -10.41
C PRO A 31 5.35 4.62 -10.11
N ILE A 32 6.03 5.74 -9.92
CA ILE A 32 7.46 5.73 -9.59
C ILE A 32 7.71 4.92 -8.31
N ALA A 33 8.76 4.09 -8.30
CA ALA A 33 9.21 3.42 -7.10
C ALA A 33 9.93 4.42 -6.18
N ALA A 34 9.57 4.44 -4.89
CA ALA A 34 10.11 5.37 -3.90
C ALA A 34 10.61 4.68 -2.62
N SER A 35 10.63 3.36 -2.59
CA SER A 35 11.23 2.55 -1.53
C SER A 35 12.14 1.46 -2.11
N ASN A 36 12.96 0.87 -1.26
CA ASN A 36 13.83 -0.24 -1.69
C ASN A 36 13.00 -1.44 -2.13
N ASP A 37 11.98 -1.80 -1.35
CA ASP A 37 11.12 -2.96 -1.60
C ASP A 37 10.24 -2.79 -2.85
N ALA A 38 9.89 -1.54 -3.19
CA ALA A 38 9.08 -1.25 -4.38
C ALA A 38 9.74 -1.76 -5.67
N SER A 39 11.06 -1.70 -5.77
CA SER A 39 11.80 -2.18 -6.94
C SER A 39 11.67 -3.69 -7.13
N GLU A 40 11.70 -4.47 -6.05
CA GLU A 40 11.55 -5.94 -6.11
C GLU A 40 10.12 -6.33 -6.52
N VAL A 41 9.13 -5.63 -5.98
CA VAL A 41 7.73 -5.82 -6.38
C VAL A 41 7.51 -5.47 -7.86
N ASP A 42 8.15 -4.40 -8.34
CA ASP A 42 8.08 -3.99 -9.75
C ASP A 42 8.72 -5.02 -10.69
N GLU A 43 9.84 -5.63 -10.29
CA GLU A 43 10.46 -6.72 -11.06
C GLU A 43 9.54 -7.95 -11.19
N LEU A 44 8.90 -8.36 -10.08
CA LEU A 44 7.90 -9.43 -10.11
C LEU A 44 6.73 -9.06 -11.03
N PHE A 45 6.22 -7.83 -10.93
CA PHE A 45 5.12 -7.36 -11.76
C PHE A 45 5.50 -7.37 -13.24
N ASN A 46 6.69 -6.87 -13.61
CA ASN A 46 7.20 -6.88 -14.97
C ASN A 46 7.36 -8.30 -15.52
N PHE A 47 7.81 -9.23 -14.70
CA PHE A 47 7.89 -10.63 -15.06
C PHE A 47 6.50 -11.23 -15.32
N MET A 48 5.54 -10.98 -14.43
CA MET A 48 4.14 -11.41 -14.64
C MET A 48 3.53 -10.78 -15.89
N MET A 49 3.77 -9.48 -16.15
CA MET A 49 3.29 -8.78 -17.34
C MET A 49 3.87 -9.36 -18.62
N THR A 50 5.14 -9.75 -18.61
CA THR A 50 5.77 -10.44 -19.76
C THR A 50 5.06 -11.74 -20.08
N ILE A 51 4.81 -12.58 -19.08
CA ILE A 51 4.10 -13.86 -19.26
C ILE A 51 2.65 -13.61 -19.70
N ALA A 52 1.94 -12.72 -19.03
CA ALA A 52 0.55 -12.41 -19.32
C ALA A 52 0.37 -11.89 -20.76
N THR A 53 1.24 -10.99 -21.20
CA THR A 53 1.21 -10.46 -22.56
C THR A 53 1.45 -11.57 -23.60
N GLY A 54 2.41 -12.46 -23.34
CA GLY A 54 2.68 -13.60 -24.23
C GLY A 54 1.49 -14.55 -24.37
N LEU A 55 0.89 -14.92 -23.24
CA LEU A 55 -0.30 -15.77 -23.21
C LEU A 55 -1.50 -15.09 -23.87
N PHE A 56 -1.71 -13.80 -23.60
CA PHE A 56 -2.77 -13.01 -24.21
C PHE A 56 -2.63 -12.98 -25.73
N LEU A 57 -1.46 -12.63 -26.25
CA LEU A 57 -1.21 -12.58 -27.69
C LEU A 57 -1.36 -13.95 -28.37
N LEU A 58 -0.94 -15.01 -27.69
CA LEU A 58 -1.10 -16.37 -28.18
C LEU A 58 -2.59 -16.75 -28.32
N VAL A 59 -3.35 -16.57 -27.25
CA VAL A 59 -4.76 -16.97 -27.20
C VAL A 59 -5.59 -16.10 -28.15
N GLU A 60 -5.45 -14.77 -28.07
CA GLU A 60 -6.17 -13.85 -28.94
C GLU A 60 -5.77 -14.02 -30.41
N GLY A 61 -4.48 -14.25 -30.68
CA GLY A 61 -4.00 -14.51 -32.04
C GLY A 61 -4.62 -15.75 -32.67
N VAL A 62 -4.68 -16.86 -31.91
CA VAL A 62 -5.33 -18.09 -32.37
C VAL A 62 -6.82 -17.89 -32.55
N LEU A 63 -7.48 -17.19 -31.62
CA LEU A 63 -8.90 -16.91 -31.68
C LEU A 63 -9.27 -16.05 -32.89
N VAL A 64 -8.56 -14.93 -33.11
CA VAL A 64 -8.76 -14.05 -34.27
C VAL A 64 -8.50 -14.79 -35.57
N TYR A 65 -7.40 -15.55 -35.66
CA TYR A 65 -7.11 -16.39 -36.82
C TYR A 65 -8.27 -17.35 -37.11
N SER A 66 -8.79 -18.03 -36.09
CA SER A 66 -9.87 -18.99 -36.23
C SER A 66 -11.18 -18.34 -36.68
N LEU A 67 -11.52 -17.18 -36.13
CA LEU A 67 -12.70 -16.38 -36.52
C LEU A 67 -12.65 -15.97 -38.00
N ILE A 68 -11.47 -15.58 -38.49
CA ILE A 68 -11.29 -15.17 -39.91
C ILE A 68 -11.28 -16.41 -40.81
N LYS A 69 -10.51 -17.42 -40.47
CA LYS A 69 -10.24 -18.57 -41.31
C LYS A 69 -11.45 -19.49 -41.45
N PHE A 70 -12.14 -19.74 -40.34
CA PHE A 70 -13.26 -20.68 -40.25
C PHE A 70 -14.63 -19.99 -40.26
N ARG A 71 -14.69 -18.70 -40.61
CA ARG A 71 -15.95 -17.97 -40.73
C ARG A 71 -16.90 -18.66 -41.71
N ARG A 72 -18.13 -18.97 -41.26
CA ARG A 72 -19.19 -19.54 -42.06
C ARG A 72 -19.49 -18.64 -43.29
N ARG A 73 -19.52 -19.20 -44.46
CA ARG A 73 -19.86 -18.47 -45.68
C ARG A 73 -21.38 -18.31 -45.81
N LYS A 74 -21.84 -17.24 -46.44
CA LYS A 74 -23.27 -17.01 -46.68
C LYS A 74 -23.87 -18.14 -47.49
N GLY A 75 -24.90 -18.83 -46.94
CA GLY A 75 -25.57 -19.98 -47.60
C GLY A 75 -24.95 -21.35 -47.27
N ASP A 76 -23.92 -21.42 -46.51
CA ASP A 76 -23.35 -22.69 -46.00
C ASP A 76 -24.16 -23.16 -44.81
N THR A 77 -24.82 -24.34 -44.96
CA THR A 77 -25.65 -25.00 -43.93
C THR A 77 -25.02 -26.29 -43.42
N THR A 78 -23.76 -26.55 -43.83
CA THR A 78 -23.06 -27.77 -43.40
C THR A 78 -22.62 -27.66 -41.94
N ASP A 79 -22.70 -28.79 -41.25
CA ASP A 79 -22.14 -28.91 -39.88
C ASP A 79 -20.62 -29.03 -39.94
N GLY A 80 -19.96 -28.60 -38.89
CA GLY A 80 -18.54 -28.81 -38.74
C GLY A 80 -18.19 -30.28 -38.60
N PRO A 81 -16.96 -30.70 -38.93
CA PRO A 81 -16.54 -32.07 -38.74
C PRO A 81 -16.64 -32.44 -37.24
N PRO A 82 -17.11 -33.66 -36.89
CA PRO A 82 -17.10 -34.08 -35.50
C PRO A 82 -15.65 -34.17 -35.02
N MET A 83 -15.35 -33.39 -33.99
CA MET A 83 -14.02 -33.38 -33.38
C MET A 83 -14.06 -34.09 -32.03
N GLU A 84 -13.22 -35.09 -31.86
CA GLU A 84 -12.99 -35.74 -30.57
C GLU A 84 -11.88 -35.00 -29.81
N GLY A 85 -11.80 -35.24 -28.47
CA GLY A 85 -10.74 -34.69 -27.63
C GLY A 85 -9.33 -35.19 -28.09
N ASN A 86 -8.32 -34.39 -27.73
CA ASN A 86 -6.92 -34.73 -27.97
C ASN A 86 -6.16 -34.72 -26.65
N VAL A 87 -6.08 -35.90 -26.01
CA VAL A 87 -5.48 -36.08 -24.68
C VAL A 87 -4.05 -35.52 -24.59
N PRO A 88 -3.13 -35.74 -25.52
CA PRO A 88 -1.82 -35.09 -25.48
C PRO A 88 -1.88 -33.55 -25.46
N LEU A 89 -2.74 -32.94 -26.26
CA LEU A 89 -2.92 -31.51 -26.29
C LEU A 89 -3.54 -31.01 -24.96
N GLU A 90 -4.50 -31.71 -24.43
CA GLU A 90 -5.13 -31.40 -23.11
C GLU A 90 -4.11 -31.41 -21.98
N ILE A 91 -3.22 -32.40 -21.96
CA ILE A 91 -2.12 -32.46 -20.98
C ILE A 91 -1.20 -31.23 -21.13
N VAL A 92 -0.81 -30.86 -22.35
CA VAL A 92 0.11 -29.75 -22.61
C VAL A 92 -0.49 -28.41 -22.16
N TRP A 93 -1.73 -28.12 -22.53
CA TRP A 93 -2.33 -26.82 -22.14
C TRP A 93 -2.70 -26.74 -20.65
N THR A 94 -2.76 -27.86 -19.94
CA THR A 94 -2.90 -27.88 -18.48
C THR A 94 -1.55 -27.77 -17.78
N ALA A 95 -0.55 -28.52 -18.25
CA ALA A 95 0.76 -28.58 -17.62
C ALA A 95 1.53 -27.24 -17.71
N ILE A 96 1.49 -26.57 -18.86
CA ILE A 96 2.22 -25.32 -19.06
C ILE A 96 1.74 -24.22 -18.07
N PRO A 97 0.45 -23.85 -17.98
CA PRO A 97 -0.01 -22.88 -17.00
C PRO A 97 0.25 -23.32 -15.55
N THR A 98 0.13 -24.59 -15.25
CA THR A 98 0.42 -25.11 -13.90
C THR A 98 1.87 -24.86 -13.50
N VAL A 99 2.82 -25.14 -14.38
CA VAL A 99 4.25 -24.87 -14.13
C VAL A 99 4.51 -23.36 -13.98
N ILE A 100 3.91 -22.54 -14.83
CA ILE A 100 4.02 -21.07 -14.76
C ILE A 100 3.52 -20.57 -13.40
N VAL A 101 2.33 -20.97 -12.98
CA VAL A 101 1.75 -20.57 -11.69
C VAL A 101 2.62 -21.05 -10.53
N PHE A 102 3.18 -22.24 -10.59
CA PHE A 102 4.08 -22.75 -9.57
C PHE A 102 5.35 -21.92 -9.44
N ILE A 103 5.99 -21.55 -10.56
CA ILE A 103 7.18 -20.68 -10.56
C ILE A 103 6.85 -19.29 -9.99
N LEU A 104 5.73 -18.69 -10.44
CA LEU A 104 5.27 -17.40 -9.94
C LEU A 104 4.97 -17.44 -8.44
N SER A 105 4.40 -18.52 -7.94
CA SER A 105 4.08 -18.69 -6.52
C SER A 105 5.34 -18.72 -5.66
N ILE A 106 6.38 -19.43 -6.11
CA ILE A 106 7.68 -19.49 -5.40
C ILE A 106 8.31 -18.08 -5.39
N TYR A 107 8.34 -17.41 -6.53
CA TYR A 107 8.95 -16.08 -6.63
C TYR A 107 8.19 -15.02 -5.81
N SER A 108 6.86 -15.03 -5.88
CA SER A 108 6.02 -14.17 -5.05
C SER A 108 6.21 -14.42 -3.55
N PHE A 109 6.32 -15.70 -3.16
CA PHE A 109 6.57 -16.07 -1.77
C PHE A 109 7.93 -15.59 -1.27
N GLU A 110 8.96 -15.67 -2.11
CA GLU A 110 10.30 -15.18 -1.75
C GLU A 110 10.29 -13.66 -1.50
N ILE A 111 9.67 -12.87 -2.40
CA ILE A 111 9.55 -11.42 -2.24
C ILE A 111 8.72 -11.08 -0.99
N TYR A 112 7.57 -11.73 -0.80
CA TYR A 112 6.74 -11.57 0.38
C TYR A 112 7.50 -11.83 1.69
N ASN A 113 8.32 -12.88 1.71
CA ASN A 113 9.14 -13.22 2.87
C ASN A 113 10.26 -12.18 3.12
N ARG A 114 10.90 -11.67 2.07
CA ARG A 114 11.90 -10.58 2.20
C ARG A 114 11.30 -9.30 2.75
N MET A 115 10.05 -8.99 2.39
CA MET A 115 9.30 -7.86 2.93
C MET A 115 8.80 -8.06 4.37
N GLY A 116 9.22 -9.14 5.05
CA GLY A 116 8.82 -9.43 6.43
C GLY A 116 7.43 -10.03 6.59
N GLY A 117 6.77 -10.44 5.51
CA GLY A 117 5.37 -10.89 5.51
C GLY A 117 5.08 -12.18 6.31
N LEU A 118 6.10 -12.92 6.72
CA LEU A 118 5.96 -14.14 7.55
C LEU A 118 6.38 -13.93 9.01
N ASP A 119 6.71 -12.72 9.41
CA ASP A 119 7.06 -12.49 10.81
C ASP A 119 5.80 -12.54 11.69
N PRO A 120 5.65 -13.56 12.57
CA PRO A 120 4.50 -13.67 13.46
C PRO A 120 4.43 -12.53 14.49
N MET A 121 5.54 -11.80 14.72
CA MET A 121 5.59 -10.64 15.61
C MET A 121 5.02 -9.38 14.96
N ALA A 122 4.92 -9.34 13.64
CA ALA A 122 4.35 -8.23 12.90
C ALA A 122 2.83 -8.08 13.13
N SER A 123 2.13 -9.15 13.50
CA SER A 123 0.68 -9.15 13.65
C SER A 123 0.17 -8.67 15.01
N GLY A 124 1.03 -8.43 16.00
CA GLY A 124 0.62 -8.00 17.34
C GLY A 124 -0.29 -8.99 18.09
N ASP A 125 -0.47 -10.18 17.54
CA ASP A 125 -1.30 -11.22 18.11
C ASP A 125 -0.45 -12.06 19.07
N SER A 126 -0.62 -11.86 20.36
CA SER A 126 -0.03 -12.70 21.42
C SER A 126 -0.76 -14.06 21.55
N GLY A 127 -1.10 -14.67 20.42
CA GLY A 127 -1.55 -16.06 20.37
C GLY A 127 -0.43 -17.03 20.71
N PRO A 128 -0.73 -18.30 21.11
CA PRO A 128 0.29 -19.24 21.55
C PRO A 128 1.33 -19.47 20.44
N GLN A 129 2.57 -19.17 20.75
CA GLN A 129 3.74 -19.32 19.89
C GLN A 129 3.87 -20.79 19.45
N MET A 130 3.45 -21.12 18.23
CA MET A 130 3.94 -22.32 17.56
C MET A 130 5.29 -22.00 16.94
N ALA A 131 6.35 -22.45 17.60
CA ALA A 131 7.71 -22.34 17.11
C ALA A 131 7.89 -23.19 15.85
N TYR A 132 7.79 -22.56 14.67
CA TYR A 132 8.37 -23.10 13.46
C TYR A 132 9.78 -22.55 13.30
N ALA A 133 10.74 -23.25 13.89
CA ALA A 133 12.14 -23.01 13.63
C ALA A 133 12.47 -23.43 12.20
N HIS A 134 12.64 -22.49 11.29
CA HIS A 134 13.35 -22.72 10.04
C HIS A 134 14.73 -22.08 10.09
N HIS A 135 15.71 -22.96 9.95
CA HIS A 135 17.13 -22.70 9.81
C HIS A 135 17.41 -21.69 8.71
N HIS A 136 17.77 -20.50 9.07
CA HIS A 136 18.74 -19.56 8.52
C HIS A 136 18.63 -18.21 9.24
N SER A 137 18.67 -18.27 10.57
CA SER A 137 18.90 -17.04 11.33
C SER A 137 20.06 -17.31 12.27
N GLN A 138 21.16 -16.65 12.04
CA GLN A 138 22.12 -16.45 13.10
C GLN A 138 21.35 -15.82 14.25
N LEU A 139 21.26 -16.56 15.33
CA LEU A 139 20.71 -16.10 16.60
C LEU A 139 21.42 -14.82 17.01
N VAL A 140 20.84 -13.67 16.70
CA VAL A 140 21.19 -12.43 17.39
C VAL A 140 20.71 -12.65 18.81
N ALA A 141 21.65 -12.76 19.75
CA ALA A 141 21.36 -12.90 21.15
C ALA A 141 20.39 -11.80 21.58
N LEU A 142 19.24 -12.22 22.09
CA LEU A 142 18.19 -11.33 22.59
C LEU A 142 18.79 -10.53 23.76
N ASP A 143 19.07 -9.27 23.55
CA ASP A 143 19.32 -8.30 24.61
C ASP A 143 17.96 -8.08 25.32
N PRO A 144 17.82 -8.43 26.60
CA PRO A 144 16.56 -8.29 27.33
C PRO A 144 16.10 -6.84 27.50
N ASN A 145 16.93 -5.85 27.14
CA ASN A 145 16.60 -4.42 27.16
C ASN A 145 16.23 -3.82 25.80
N ARG A 146 16.29 -4.59 24.72
CA ARG A 146 15.75 -4.13 23.43
C ARG A 146 14.24 -4.37 23.42
N GLN A 147 13.49 -3.31 23.47
CA GLN A 147 12.05 -3.36 23.13
C GLN A 147 11.96 -3.96 21.72
N ASN A 148 11.33 -5.14 21.63
CA ASN A 148 11.12 -5.83 20.36
C ASN A 148 10.34 -4.91 19.43
N VAL A 149 11.02 -4.34 18.43
CA VAL A 149 10.35 -3.66 17.33
C VAL A 149 9.69 -4.77 16.53
N ALA A 150 8.37 -4.83 16.56
CA ALA A 150 7.61 -5.74 15.73
C ALA A 150 7.89 -5.38 14.27
N LEU A 151 8.50 -6.31 13.55
CA LEU A 151 8.74 -6.18 12.12
C LEU A 151 7.40 -6.37 11.40
N GLY A 152 6.93 -5.33 10.72
CA GLY A 152 5.74 -5.40 9.87
C GLY A 152 6.11 -5.64 8.40
N LEU A 153 5.11 -5.72 7.52
CA LEU A 153 5.33 -5.70 6.07
C LEU A 153 6.22 -4.51 5.68
N GLY A 154 7.22 -4.75 4.85
CA GLY A 154 8.11 -3.71 4.31
C GLY A 154 9.50 -3.64 4.95
N VAL A 155 9.88 -4.58 5.84
CA VAL A 155 11.25 -4.64 6.38
C VAL A 155 12.01 -5.79 5.77
N SER A 156 13.01 -5.48 4.97
CA SER A 156 14.06 -6.43 4.65
C SER A 156 14.97 -6.63 5.89
N PRO A 157 15.23 -7.87 6.32
CA PRO A 157 16.15 -8.16 7.42
C PRO A 157 17.55 -7.56 7.25
N ASP A 158 17.97 -7.36 6.00
CA ASP A 158 19.30 -6.85 5.65
C ASP A 158 19.44 -5.32 5.82
N SER A 159 18.34 -4.57 5.91
CA SER A 159 18.36 -3.11 6.08
C SER A 159 18.52 -2.64 7.53
N GLN A 160 18.59 -3.56 8.50
CA GLN A 160 18.60 -3.25 9.94
C GLN A 160 19.98 -3.07 10.56
N GLN A 161 21.05 -2.95 9.80
CA GLN A 161 22.39 -2.78 10.36
C GLN A 161 22.53 -1.41 11.05
N GLY A 162 22.10 -1.33 12.30
CA GLY A 162 22.53 -0.28 13.23
C GLY A 162 21.79 1.07 13.19
N ILE A 163 20.76 1.24 12.36
CA ILE A 163 19.98 2.49 12.29
C ILE A 163 18.66 2.30 13.07
N ASN A 164 18.43 3.12 14.09
CA ASN A 164 17.16 3.13 14.79
C ASN A 164 16.05 3.64 13.85
N PRO A 165 14.95 2.87 13.64
CA PRO A 165 13.86 3.32 12.81
C PRO A 165 13.19 4.56 13.42
N LEU A 166 12.68 5.44 12.55
CA LEU A 166 11.79 6.52 12.97
C LEU A 166 10.42 5.91 13.33
N GLU A 167 10.05 5.97 14.60
CA GLU A 167 8.73 5.53 15.05
C GLU A 167 7.69 6.63 14.82
N VAL A 168 6.57 6.30 14.16
CA VAL A 168 5.42 7.19 14.00
C VAL A 168 4.16 6.41 14.35
N LYS A 169 3.35 6.96 15.25
CA LYS A 169 2.01 6.43 15.54
C LYS A 169 1.02 7.03 14.57
N VAL A 170 0.17 6.17 14.00
CA VAL A 170 -0.87 6.56 13.04
C VAL A 170 -2.23 6.21 13.60
N ASN A 171 -3.12 7.17 13.67
CA ASN A 171 -4.51 6.95 13.99
C ASN A 171 -5.39 7.27 12.78
N GLY A 172 -6.14 6.26 12.30
CA GLY A 172 -7.17 6.43 11.28
C GLY A 172 -8.50 6.75 11.93
N ILE A 173 -9.13 7.81 11.47
CA ILE A 173 -10.51 8.21 11.84
C ILE A 173 -11.26 8.62 10.58
N GLN A 174 -12.57 8.55 10.59
CA GLN A 174 -13.41 9.01 9.48
C GLN A 174 -13.39 10.55 9.42
N TYR A 175 -12.74 11.24 8.49
CA TYR A 175 -12.05 10.75 7.27
C TYR A 175 -10.65 11.38 7.20
N ALA A 176 -9.85 11.14 8.20
CA ALA A 176 -8.51 11.75 8.35
C ALA A 176 -7.48 10.75 8.88
N TRP A 177 -6.22 11.07 8.63
CA TRP A 177 -5.06 10.44 9.21
C TRP A 177 -4.41 11.38 10.20
N VAL A 178 -4.08 10.90 11.40
CA VAL A 178 -3.36 11.65 12.43
C VAL A 178 -2.05 10.94 12.72
N PHE A 179 -0.95 11.65 12.57
CA PHE A 179 0.40 11.16 12.80
C PHE A 179 0.96 11.77 14.09
N THR A 180 1.48 10.93 14.96
CA THR A 180 2.12 11.36 16.21
C THR A 180 3.54 10.83 16.24
N TYR A 181 4.51 11.70 16.48
CA TYR A 181 5.93 11.39 16.62
C TYR A 181 6.28 11.30 18.09
N PRO A 182 6.47 10.07 18.66
CA PRO A 182 6.66 9.91 20.10
C PRO A 182 7.92 10.60 20.64
N GLU A 183 8.98 10.70 19.82
CA GLU A 183 10.26 11.30 20.22
C GLU A 183 10.17 12.83 20.38
N THR A 184 9.35 13.50 19.58
CA THR A 184 9.26 14.97 19.54
C THR A 184 7.94 15.50 20.09
N GLY A 185 6.93 14.62 20.24
CA GLY A 185 5.58 15.01 20.63
C GLY A 185 4.74 15.62 19.50
N ILE A 186 5.30 15.83 18.31
CA ILE A 186 4.61 16.46 17.17
C ILE A 186 3.38 15.62 16.77
N ILE A 187 2.25 16.32 16.55
CA ILE A 187 1.02 15.77 15.98
C ILE A 187 0.74 16.50 14.68
N SER A 188 0.54 15.73 13.60
CA SER A 188 0.37 16.30 12.25
C SER A 188 -0.70 15.53 11.45
N GLY A 189 -1.36 16.20 10.51
CA GLY A 189 -2.21 15.60 9.49
C GLY A 189 -1.44 15.10 8.25
N GLU A 190 -0.17 15.41 8.15
CA GLU A 190 0.76 14.97 7.09
C GLU A 190 1.95 14.26 7.73
N ILE A 191 2.57 13.31 7.01
CA ILE A 191 3.70 12.57 7.53
C ILE A 191 4.99 13.03 6.85
N HIS A 192 6.02 13.37 7.64
CA HIS A 192 7.35 13.75 7.19
C HIS A 192 8.38 12.71 7.66
N VAL A 193 9.22 12.26 6.76
CA VAL A 193 10.24 11.24 7.06
C VAL A 193 11.55 11.56 6.34
N PRO A 194 12.72 11.28 6.95
CA PRO A 194 14.00 11.46 6.28
C PRO A 194 14.27 10.34 5.28
N ILE A 195 14.95 10.68 4.18
CA ILE A 195 15.39 9.71 3.18
C ILE A 195 16.36 8.68 3.78
N ASN A 196 16.33 7.45 3.28
CA ASN A 196 17.23 6.34 3.65
C ASN A 196 17.20 5.92 5.13
N ARG A 197 16.24 6.40 5.92
CA ARG A 197 16.01 5.95 7.29
C ARG A 197 14.79 5.03 7.33
N PRO A 198 14.88 3.85 7.96
CA PRO A 198 13.70 3.01 8.17
C PRO A 198 12.64 3.75 9.00
N VAL A 199 11.38 3.62 8.58
CA VAL A 199 10.22 4.22 9.25
C VAL A 199 9.31 3.11 9.74
N ALA A 200 9.01 3.09 11.02
CA ALA A 200 8.13 2.12 11.65
C ALA A 200 6.81 2.79 12.05
N LEU A 201 5.74 2.46 11.35
CA LEU A 201 4.40 2.93 11.66
C LEU A 201 3.71 1.97 12.62
N LYS A 202 3.21 2.49 13.75
CA LYS A 202 2.28 1.79 14.66
C LYS A 202 0.89 2.36 14.45
N MET A 203 0.00 1.58 13.86
CA MET A 203 -1.27 2.07 13.34
C MET A 203 -2.44 1.50 14.13
N THR A 204 -3.41 2.39 14.45
CA THR A 204 -4.69 2.04 15.09
C THR A 204 -5.81 2.81 14.41
N ALA A 205 -7.04 2.30 14.50
CA ALA A 205 -8.23 3.04 14.11
C ALA A 205 -9.08 3.39 15.32
N GLY A 206 -9.69 4.56 15.31
CA GLY A 206 -10.58 5.03 16.37
C GLY A 206 -12.04 4.63 16.19
N ASP A 207 -12.45 4.26 14.98
CA ASP A 207 -13.84 4.05 14.59
C ASP A 207 -14.08 2.77 13.78
N VAL A 208 -13.75 2.77 12.50
CA VAL A 208 -13.94 1.66 11.56
C VAL A 208 -12.60 1.18 11.00
N ILE A 209 -12.62 0.12 10.21
CA ILE A 209 -11.42 -0.35 9.49
C ILE A 209 -11.08 0.65 8.39
N HIS A 210 -9.80 1.02 8.32
CA HIS A 210 -9.17 1.75 7.24
C HIS A 210 -8.02 0.92 6.65
N ALA A 211 -7.44 1.32 5.53
CA ALA A 211 -6.18 0.76 5.05
C ALA A 211 -5.24 1.88 4.64
N PHE A 212 -4.07 1.89 5.27
CA PHE A 212 -3.00 2.82 4.94
C PHE A 212 -2.27 2.31 3.70
N TRP A 213 -2.31 3.05 2.61
CA TRP A 213 -1.75 2.66 1.33
C TRP A 213 -0.82 3.74 0.77
N LEU A 214 0.40 3.33 0.45
CA LEU A 214 1.42 4.11 -0.25
C LEU A 214 1.70 3.46 -1.61
N PRO A 215 1.05 3.89 -2.69
CA PRO A 215 1.20 3.28 -4.02
C PRO A 215 2.64 3.25 -4.54
N GLU A 216 3.39 4.34 -4.37
CA GLU A 216 4.77 4.49 -4.84
C GLU A 216 5.76 3.63 -4.04
N PHE A 217 5.35 3.15 -2.86
CA PHE A 217 6.13 2.25 -2.01
C PHE A 217 5.70 0.78 -2.15
N ARG A 218 4.61 0.49 -2.88
CA ARG A 218 4.01 -0.85 -3.07
C ARG A 218 3.57 -1.52 -1.76
N ILE A 219 3.24 -0.73 -0.74
CA ILE A 219 2.83 -1.22 0.57
C ILE A 219 1.44 -0.76 0.94
N LYS A 220 0.69 -1.67 1.54
CA LYS A 220 -0.66 -1.45 2.09
C LYS A 220 -0.82 -2.26 3.36
N GLN A 221 -1.40 -1.66 4.40
CA GLN A 221 -1.70 -2.34 5.64
C GLN A 221 -3.04 -1.87 6.20
N ASP A 222 -3.87 -2.82 6.60
CA ASP A 222 -5.14 -2.53 7.25
C ASP A 222 -4.93 -1.95 8.65
N VAL A 223 -5.74 -0.96 8.99
CA VAL A 223 -5.73 -0.25 10.28
C VAL A 223 -7.04 -0.56 10.97
N ILE A 224 -6.96 -1.42 12.02
CA ILE A 224 -8.12 -2.10 12.58
C ILE A 224 -8.44 -1.52 13.97
N PRO A 225 -9.72 -1.20 14.29
CA PRO A 225 -10.12 -0.76 15.63
C PRO A 225 -9.77 -1.80 16.70
N GLY A 226 -9.22 -1.31 17.80
CA GLY A 226 -8.84 -2.16 18.95
C GLY A 226 -7.62 -3.06 18.75
N ARG A 227 -6.94 -2.95 17.60
CA ARG A 227 -5.73 -3.71 17.29
C ARG A 227 -4.63 -2.79 16.77
N VAL A 228 -3.40 -2.98 17.24
CA VAL A 228 -2.23 -2.29 16.69
C VAL A 228 -1.71 -3.09 15.49
N THR A 229 -1.62 -2.45 14.33
CA THR A 229 -0.97 -3.00 13.14
C THR A 229 0.32 -2.25 12.86
N ASN A 230 1.31 -2.93 12.30
CA ASN A 230 2.64 -2.38 12.07
C ASN A 230 2.94 -2.37 10.57
N LEU A 231 3.61 -1.32 10.11
CA LEU A 231 4.10 -1.21 8.73
C LEU A 231 5.48 -0.56 8.78
N VAL A 232 6.45 -1.17 8.12
CA VAL A 232 7.81 -0.61 8.05
C VAL A 232 8.20 -0.46 6.60
N PHE A 233 8.90 0.63 6.28
CA PHE A 233 9.43 0.90 4.95
C PHE A 233 10.66 1.80 5.02
N THR A 234 11.50 1.75 3.98
CA THR A 234 12.65 2.64 3.86
C THR A 234 12.53 3.47 2.58
N PRO A 235 12.27 4.79 2.70
CA PRO A 235 12.19 5.67 1.55
C PRO A 235 13.58 5.86 0.92
N ASN A 236 13.67 5.80 -0.40
CA ASN A 236 14.93 5.97 -1.14
C ASN A 236 14.90 7.14 -2.15
N LYS A 237 13.81 7.88 -2.19
CA LYS A 237 13.65 9.00 -3.12
C LYS A 237 12.93 10.16 -2.46
N ILE A 238 13.58 11.34 -2.44
CA ILE A 238 12.99 12.58 -1.96
C ILE A 238 11.79 12.94 -2.83
N GLY A 239 10.69 13.37 -2.19
CA GLY A 239 9.49 13.76 -2.89
C GLY A 239 8.24 13.78 -2.01
N LYS A 240 7.11 14.01 -2.66
CA LYS A 240 5.79 14.06 -2.06
C LYS A 240 4.93 12.97 -2.64
N TYR A 241 4.38 12.13 -1.78
CA TYR A 241 3.67 10.91 -2.15
C TYR A 241 2.29 10.85 -1.50
N PRO A 242 1.23 10.42 -2.21
CA PRO A 242 -0.09 10.30 -1.63
C PRO A 242 -0.16 9.14 -0.62
N VAL A 243 -0.80 9.41 0.50
CA VAL A 243 -1.30 8.40 1.45
C VAL A 243 -2.80 8.29 1.24
N ILE A 244 -3.29 7.10 0.89
CA ILE A 244 -4.67 6.87 0.49
C ILE A 244 -5.30 5.85 1.42
N CYS A 245 -6.55 6.07 1.84
CA CYS A 245 -7.33 5.02 2.47
C CYS A 245 -7.80 4.02 1.39
N ALA A 246 -7.45 2.74 1.55
CA ALA A 246 -7.76 1.68 0.59
C ALA A 246 -8.75 0.62 1.13
N GLU A 247 -9.46 0.93 2.25
CA GLU A 247 -10.56 0.12 2.78
C GLU A 247 -11.81 1.00 2.92
N LEU A 248 -12.95 0.55 2.41
CA LEU A 248 -14.17 1.35 2.40
C LEU A 248 -14.63 1.68 3.84
N CYS A 249 -14.41 2.92 4.24
CA CYS A 249 -14.62 3.39 5.61
C CYS A 249 -15.85 4.30 5.78
N GLY A 250 -16.64 4.54 4.74
CA GLY A 250 -17.87 5.34 4.81
C GLY A 250 -18.05 6.33 3.65
N ALA A 251 -18.97 7.30 3.82
CA ALA A 251 -19.45 8.17 2.74
C ALA A 251 -18.32 9.03 2.08
N TYR A 252 -17.34 9.48 2.85
CA TYR A 252 -16.24 10.30 2.33
C TYR A 252 -14.92 9.51 2.20
N HIS A 253 -15.00 8.18 2.08
CA HIS A 253 -13.84 7.32 1.89
C HIS A 253 -12.88 7.81 0.80
N GLY A 254 -13.38 8.23 -0.35
CA GLY A 254 -12.54 8.74 -1.45
C GLY A 254 -11.83 10.07 -1.15
N GLY A 255 -12.26 10.79 -0.12
CA GLY A 255 -11.62 12.01 0.38
C GLY A 255 -10.59 11.76 1.48
N MET A 256 -10.55 10.56 2.07
CA MET A 256 -9.61 10.22 3.15
C MET A 256 -8.22 9.94 2.59
N LYS A 257 -7.46 11.02 2.36
CA LYS A 257 -6.10 11.00 1.82
C LYS A 257 -5.28 12.14 2.40
N THR A 258 -3.98 11.92 2.49
CA THR A 258 -3.00 12.92 2.91
C THR A 258 -1.70 12.74 2.14
N GLN A 259 -0.61 13.32 2.60
CA GLN A 259 0.70 13.29 1.95
C GLN A 259 1.78 12.74 2.87
N LEU A 260 2.66 11.93 2.27
CA LEU A 260 3.97 11.59 2.80
C LEU A 260 5.02 12.47 2.14
N TYR A 261 5.77 13.21 2.93
CA TYR A 261 6.96 13.94 2.50
C TYR A 261 8.21 13.14 2.86
N VAL A 262 8.98 12.78 1.86
CA VAL A 262 10.33 12.24 2.05
C VAL A 262 11.28 13.39 1.87
N ASP A 263 11.89 13.80 2.97
CA ASP A 263 12.73 14.99 3.05
C ASP A 263 14.22 14.59 3.08
N SER A 264 15.10 15.54 2.73
CA SER A 264 16.51 15.43 3.11
C SER A 264 16.63 15.41 4.64
N GLU A 265 17.74 14.91 5.18
CA GLU A 265 17.94 14.95 6.64
C GLU A 265 17.88 16.37 7.18
N GLU A 266 18.42 17.34 6.46
CA GLU A 266 18.42 18.77 6.85
C GLU A 266 17.00 19.36 6.85
N ASP A 267 16.20 19.10 5.81
CA ASP A 267 14.82 19.58 5.71
C ASP A 267 13.92 18.91 6.74
N TYR A 268 14.12 17.63 7.02
CA TYR A 268 13.40 16.91 8.07
C TYR A 268 13.69 17.50 9.45
N GLN A 269 14.96 17.75 9.79
CA GLN A 269 15.32 18.35 11.06
C GLN A 269 14.77 19.76 11.21
N LYS A 270 14.75 20.53 10.13
CA LYS A 270 14.12 21.85 10.12
C LYS A 270 12.61 21.76 10.36
N TRP A 271 11.93 20.83 9.67
CA TRP A 271 10.50 20.58 9.88
C TRP A 271 10.21 20.21 11.34
N VAL A 272 11.01 19.33 11.96
CA VAL A 272 10.89 18.98 13.37
C VAL A 272 11.05 20.20 14.26
N GLN A 273 12.05 21.01 14.03
CA GLN A 273 12.31 22.22 14.81
C GLN A 273 11.15 23.22 14.72
N ASP A 274 10.67 23.50 13.50
CA ASP A 274 9.59 24.46 13.26
C ASP A 274 8.28 24.00 13.93
N ASN A 275 7.96 22.72 13.88
CA ASN A 275 6.74 22.18 14.49
C ASN A 275 6.84 22.00 16.01
N THR A 276 8.02 21.74 16.56
CA THR A 276 8.23 21.67 18.02
C THR A 276 8.10 23.07 18.65
N ILE A 277 8.61 24.10 18.00
CA ILE A 277 8.48 25.50 18.46
C ILE A 277 7.01 25.94 18.41
N ALA A 278 6.27 25.59 17.35
CA ALA A 278 4.87 25.91 17.24
C ALA A 278 4.06 25.31 18.41
N MET A 279 4.28 24.03 18.74
CA MET A 279 3.61 23.39 19.87
C MET A 279 3.94 24.05 21.23
N ASN A 280 5.17 24.53 21.42
CA ASN A 280 5.56 25.17 22.66
C ASN A 280 5.01 26.60 22.77
N ASN A 281 4.76 27.28 21.65
CA ASN A 281 4.20 28.63 21.62
C ASN A 281 2.66 28.65 21.75
N ASP A 282 1.99 27.55 21.32
CA ASP A 282 0.53 27.41 21.50
C ASP A 282 0.11 27.10 22.94
N ILE A 283 1.06 26.80 23.84
CA ILE A 283 0.83 26.61 25.28
C ILE A 283 1.02 27.94 26.05
N ASP A 284 0.88 29.09 25.44
CA ASP A 284 0.63 30.30 26.21
C ASP A 284 -0.81 30.22 26.73
N GLU A 285 -0.95 30.01 28.06
CA GLU A 285 -2.23 29.73 28.75
C GLU A 285 -3.33 30.79 28.50
N SER A 286 -3.02 31.84 27.75
CA SER A 286 -3.99 32.86 27.35
C SER A 286 -4.80 32.54 26.09
N SER A 287 -4.41 31.50 25.32
CA SER A 287 -5.08 31.10 24.05
C SER A 287 -5.76 29.75 24.12
N VAL A 288 -5.76 29.07 25.27
CA VAL A 288 -6.59 27.87 25.46
C VAL A 288 -8.04 28.34 25.36
N ALA A 289 -8.72 27.90 24.29
CA ALA A 289 -10.16 28.07 24.14
C ALA A 289 -10.80 27.77 25.51
N ALA A 290 -11.51 28.76 26.06
CA ALA A 290 -12.07 28.71 27.40
C ALA A 290 -12.65 27.34 27.67
N ASN A 291 -12.16 26.71 28.74
CA ASN A 291 -12.58 25.35 29.14
C ASN A 291 -14.12 25.31 29.08
N PRO A 292 -14.75 24.51 28.22
CA PRO A 292 -16.21 24.59 28.03
C PRO A 292 -17.01 24.23 29.30
N VAL A 293 -16.31 23.73 30.33
CA VAL A 293 -16.88 23.41 31.65
C VAL A 293 -17.07 24.63 32.54
N SER A 294 -16.46 25.79 32.23
CA SER A 294 -16.51 26.99 33.09
C SER A 294 -17.26 28.18 32.48
N SER A 295 -17.54 28.18 31.19
CA SER A 295 -18.30 29.23 30.52
C SER A 295 -19.78 28.82 30.39
N SER A 296 -20.69 29.73 30.71
CA SER A 296 -22.10 29.51 30.43
C SER A 296 -22.33 29.48 28.91
N ASP A 297 -23.31 28.71 28.45
CA ASP A 297 -23.70 28.63 27.01
C ASP A 297 -23.90 30.04 26.41
N LYS A 298 -24.34 30.97 27.24
CA LYS A 298 -24.49 32.39 26.90
C LYS A 298 -23.15 33.06 26.58
N ASP A 299 -22.14 32.82 27.39
CA ASP A 299 -20.82 33.44 27.23
C ASP A 299 -20.09 32.89 26.02
N PHE A 300 -20.28 31.57 25.76
CA PHE A 300 -19.74 30.90 24.58
C PHE A 300 -20.36 31.40 23.26
N LEU A 301 -21.67 31.61 23.24
CA LEU A 301 -22.40 32.05 22.02
C LEU A 301 -22.37 33.55 21.78
N SER A 302 -22.08 34.36 22.81
CA SER A 302 -22.09 35.81 22.76
C SER A 302 -21.28 36.41 21.60
N PRO A 303 -20.05 35.98 21.29
CA PRO A 303 -19.25 36.51 20.18
C PRO A 303 -19.86 36.28 18.80
N TYR A 304 -20.67 35.20 18.65
CA TYR A 304 -21.24 34.76 17.37
C TYR A 304 -22.67 35.21 17.18
N ALA A 305 -23.31 35.78 18.19
CA ALA A 305 -24.72 36.13 18.20
C ALA A 305 -25.11 37.09 17.04
N ASN A 306 -24.27 38.05 16.73
CA ASN A 306 -24.52 38.99 15.64
C ASN A 306 -24.44 38.36 14.26
N ASP A 307 -23.50 37.44 14.07
CA ASP A 307 -23.29 36.76 12.79
C ASP A 307 -24.43 35.75 12.53
N LEU A 308 -25.00 35.19 13.58
CA LEU A 308 -26.09 34.23 13.52
C LEU A 308 -27.47 34.89 13.56
N GLY A 309 -27.58 36.23 13.64
CA GLY A 309 -28.83 36.99 13.71
C GLY A 309 -29.61 36.71 14.99
N VAL A 310 -28.95 36.31 16.08
CA VAL A 310 -29.57 36.05 17.38
C VAL A 310 -29.64 37.32 18.21
N GLU A 311 -30.85 37.77 18.58
CA GLU A 311 -31.00 38.92 19.44
C GLU A 311 -30.44 38.68 20.86
N ALA A 312 -29.78 39.67 21.44
CA ALA A 312 -29.15 39.59 22.76
C ALA A 312 -30.14 39.15 23.88
N GLY A 313 -31.43 39.41 23.71
CA GLY A 313 -32.48 38.94 24.63
C GLY A 313 -32.72 37.44 24.61
N THR A 314 -32.48 36.77 23.49
CA THR A 314 -32.61 35.31 23.33
C THR A 314 -31.49 34.56 24.06
N LEU A 315 -30.28 35.11 24.04
CA LEU A 315 -29.15 34.52 24.79
C LEU A 315 -29.35 34.51 26.31
N GLY A 316 -30.18 35.45 26.83
CA GLY A 316 -30.54 35.52 28.23
C GLY A 316 -31.52 34.42 28.69
N GLN A 317 -32.14 33.67 27.75
CA GLN A 317 -33.08 32.59 28.02
C GLN A 317 -32.41 31.22 28.07
N LEU A 318 -31.12 31.11 27.70
CA LEU A 318 -30.35 29.90 27.84
C LEU A 318 -30.12 29.64 29.34
N LYS A 319 -30.83 28.65 29.88
CA LYS A 319 -30.66 28.20 31.26
C LYS A 319 -29.34 27.43 31.36
N SER A 320 -28.52 27.79 32.33
CA SER A 320 -27.41 26.94 32.77
C SER A 320 -28.02 25.63 33.26
N GLN A 321 -27.82 24.54 32.55
CA GLN A 321 -28.08 23.21 33.10
C GLN A 321 -26.96 22.93 34.09
N SER A 322 -27.29 22.96 35.37
CA SER A 322 -26.49 22.54 36.47
C SER A 322 -26.39 21.03 36.57
#